data_d0cfc13be2da96da847bb2223ae08f19
#
_entry.id   d0cfc13be2da96da847bb2223ae08f19
#
_cell.length_a   1.000
_cell.length_b   1.000
_cell.length_c   1.000
_cell.angle_alpha   90.00
_cell.angle_beta   90.00
_cell.angle_gamma   90.00
#
_symmetry.space_group_name_H-M   'P 1'
#
loop_
_entity.id
_entity.type
_entity.pdbx_description
1 polymer ?
#
loop_
_entity_poly.entity_id
_entity_poly.type
_entity_poly.pdbx_seq_one_letter_code
_entity_poly.pdbx_strand_id
1 'polypeptide(L)'
;GVDPFFVRLRHLMTRGDAGVTVSVFFLSTEKHCFLQLGTGELPLRERRFQITLKAFAACGLAVSIDDPLRVLQRLVGSYSTGFSEEDLEPCLQQLMLAPVREALSQELSRFDVTQMNSQLQRLSERVSPPVRAAFADYGLRLERLQVMAVNIPDGEIQRLYELEQNYAAGKSRTDLEL
;
A
#
# COMPACT_ATOMS: atom_id res chain seq x y z
N GLY A 1 5.07 10.19 20.37
CA GLY A 1 3.84 10.46 19.67
C GLY A 1 2.77 9.53 20.19
N VAL A 2 1.54 10.01 20.37
CA VAL A 2 0.42 9.18 20.81
C VAL A 2 -0.07 8.43 19.58
N ASP A 3 -0.08 7.09 19.63
CA ASP A 3 -0.62 6.26 18.56
C ASP A 3 -2.10 6.65 18.32
N PRO A 4 -2.47 7.04 17.09
CA PRO A 4 -3.81 7.54 16.80
C PRO A 4 -4.90 6.46 16.90
N PHE A 5 -4.53 5.17 16.83
CA PHE A 5 -5.49 4.05 16.88
C PHE A 5 -5.69 3.49 18.29
N PHE A 6 -4.75 3.70 19.23
CA PHE A 6 -4.78 3.04 20.52
C PHE A 6 -4.87 4.05 21.68
N VAL A 7 -5.87 3.86 22.52
CA VAL A 7 -6.04 4.72 23.70
C VAL A 7 -5.36 4.12 24.93
N ARG A 8 -5.24 2.83 25.08
CA ARG A 8 -4.45 2.14 26.12
C ARG A 8 -4.52 0.61 26.04
N LEU A 9 -3.35 -0.01 26.17
CA LEU A 9 -3.25 -1.41 26.59
C LEU A 9 -3.23 -1.44 28.14
N ARG A 10 -4.20 -2.10 28.79
CA ARG A 10 -4.10 -2.39 30.21
C ARG A 10 -3.94 -3.89 30.40
N HIS A 11 -2.81 -4.30 30.98
CA HIS A 11 -2.66 -5.61 31.56
C HIS A 11 -3.44 -5.65 32.87
N LEU A 12 -4.53 -6.39 32.91
CA LEU A 12 -5.22 -6.74 34.14
C LEU A 12 -4.65 -8.09 34.61
N MET A 13 -3.72 -8.08 35.54
CA MET A 13 -3.35 -9.26 36.31
C MET A 13 -4.44 -9.53 37.33
N THR A 14 -5.32 -10.48 37.09
CA THR A 14 -6.16 -11.04 38.14
C THR A 14 -5.34 -12.06 38.91
N ARG A 15 -5.10 -11.78 40.20
CA ARG A 15 -4.46 -12.67 41.16
C ARG A 15 -5.48 -13.75 41.56
N GLY A 16 -5.50 -14.85 40.86
CA GLY A 16 -6.29 -16.03 41.19
C GLY A 16 -5.55 -17.28 40.73
N ASP A 17 -5.71 -18.39 41.41
CA ASP A 17 -4.95 -19.64 41.34
C ASP A 17 -4.98 -20.39 39.97
N ALA A 18 -5.42 -19.79 38.90
CA ALA A 18 -5.58 -20.47 37.59
C ALA A 18 -4.70 -19.89 36.48
N GLY A 19 -3.65 -19.15 36.73
CA GLY A 19 -2.65 -18.77 35.70
C GLY A 19 -3.20 -18.19 34.39
N VAL A 20 -4.39 -17.61 34.40
CA VAL A 20 -5.02 -17.04 33.18
C VAL A 20 -4.59 -15.58 33.05
N THR A 21 -3.83 -15.29 32.01
CA THR A 21 -3.49 -13.91 31.63
C THR A 21 -4.56 -13.41 30.67
N VAL A 22 -5.26 -12.36 31.04
CA VAL A 22 -6.24 -11.69 30.17
C VAL A 22 -5.64 -10.39 29.68
N SER A 23 -5.53 -10.23 28.38
CA SER A 23 -5.13 -8.95 27.74
C SER A 23 -6.36 -8.22 27.23
N VAL A 24 -6.53 -6.96 27.63
CA VAL A 24 -7.64 -6.12 27.18
C VAL A 24 -7.10 -5.03 26.27
N PHE A 25 -7.64 -4.97 25.08
CA PHE A 25 -7.26 -4.00 24.05
C PHE A 25 -8.38 -2.96 23.87
N PHE A 26 -8.02 -1.69 23.85
CA PHE A 26 -8.94 -0.59 23.56
C PHE A 26 -8.57 0.02 22.22
N LEU A 27 -9.46 -0.10 21.25
CA LEU A 27 -9.32 0.50 19.92
C LEU A 27 -10.26 1.68 19.77
N SER A 28 -9.75 2.82 19.30
CA SER A 28 -10.59 3.98 19.03
C SER A 28 -11.27 3.84 17.67
N THR A 29 -12.59 3.75 17.66
CA THR A 29 -13.41 3.71 16.43
C THR A 29 -13.82 5.10 15.95
N GLU A 30 -13.66 6.13 16.78
CA GLU A 30 -14.09 7.51 16.47
C GLU A 30 -12.98 8.34 15.81
N LYS A 31 -11.73 7.88 15.84
CA LYS A 31 -10.60 8.64 15.32
C LYS A 31 -10.29 8.23 13.88
N HIS A 32 -10.12 9.25 13.04
CA HIS A 32 -9.54 9.08 11.71
C HIS A 32 -8.02 9.21 11.82
N CYS A 33 -7.31 8.26 11.27
CA CYS A 33 -5.86 8.31 11.17
C CYS A 33 -5.45 8.73 9.76
N PHE A 34 -4.56 9.70 9.68
CA PHE A 34 -3.94 10.11 8.43
C PHE A 34 -2.53 9.55 8.36
N LEU A 35 -2.30 8.68 7.39
CA LEU A 35 -1.04 7.98 7.20
C LEU A 35 -0.43 8.34 5.86
N GLN A 36 0.89 8.45 5.83
CA GLN A 36 1.65 8.49 4.58
C GLN A 36 2.40 7.17 4.42
N LEU A 37 2.15 6.48 3.31
CA LEU A 37 2.78 5.22 3.00
C LEU A 37 3.68 5.38 1.77
N GLY A 38 4.96 5.01 1.94
CA GLY A 38 5.85 4.74 0.84
C GLY A 38 5.75 3.27 0.44
N THR A 39 5.55 3.00 -0.84
CA THR A 39 5.32 1.62 -1.30
C THR A 39 6.60 0.78 -1.38
N GLY A 40 7.78 1.42 -1.37
CA GLY A 40 8.99 0.75 -1.82
C GLY A 40 8.96 0.49 -3.32
N GLU A 41 9.80 -0.42 -3.79
CA GLU A 41 9.87 -0.80 -5.20
C GLU A 41 8.60 -1.53 -5.64
N LEU A 42 8.00 -1.06 -6.74
CA LEU A 42 6.85 -1.65 -7.43
C LEU A 42 7.24 -2.03 -8.84
N PRO A 43 6.83 -3.22 -9.34
CA PRO A 43 6.99 -3.57 -10.74
C PRO A 43 5.98 -2.80 -11.58
N LEU A 44 6.46 -2.01 -12.53
CA LEU A 44 5.67 -1.33 -13.54
C LEU A 44 5.87 -2.00 -14.89
N ARG A 45 4.85 -2.70 -15.37
CA ARG A 45 4.90 -3.32 -16.69
C ARG A 45 4.59 -2.30 -17.76
N GLU A 46 5.61 -1.94 -18.54
CA GLU A 46 5.45 -1.11 -19.72
C GLU A 46 4.92 -1.96 -20.88
N ARG A 47 3.84 -1.50 -21.52
CA ARG A 47 3.07 -2.32 -22.48
C ARG A 47 3.64 -2.38 -23.86
N ARG A 48 4.27 -1.30 -24.33
CA ARG A 48 4.74 -1.18 -25.71
C ARG A 48 5.93 -2.09 -25.97
N PHE A 49 6.88 -2.14 -25.03
CA PHE A 49 8.09 -2.95 -25.14
C PHE A 49 8.05 -4.22 -24.30
N GLN A 50 6.97 -4.44 -23.56
CA GLN A 50 6.78 -5.61 -22.69
C GLN A 50 7.90 -5.78 -21.64
N ILE A 51 8.49 -4.69 -21.18
CA ILE A 51 9.50 -4.68 -20.12
C ILE A 51 8.90 -4.33 -18.76
N THR A 52 9.59 -4.73 -17.71
CA THR A 52 9.25 -4.33 -16.35
C THR A 52 10.23 -3.27 -15.88
N LEU A 53 9.71 -2.12 -15.51
CA LEU A 53 10.44 -1.00 -14.92
C LEU A 53 10.24 -1.02 -13.40
N LYS A 54 11.14 -0.35 -12.69
CA LYS A 54 10.99 -0.09 -11.25
C LYS A 54 10.29 1.24 -11.04
N ALA A 55 9.28 1.24 -10.19
CA ALA A 55 8.57 2.44 -9.78
C ALA A 55 8.46 2.49 -8.26
N PHE A 56 8.28 3.68 -7.71
CA PHE A 56 8.03 3.93 -6.30
C PHE A 56 6.85 4.87 -6.20
N ALA A 57 5.97 4.65 -5.24
CA ALA A 57 4.84 5.55 -5.04
C ALA A 57 4.74 6.00 -3.57
N ALA A 58 4.22 7.20 -3.39
CA ALA A 58 3.83 7.72 -2.09
C ALA A 58 2.33 7.96 -2.08
N CYS A 59 1.66 7.45 -1.04
CA CYS A 59 0.22 7.54 -0.88
C CYS A 59 -0.14 8.16 0.46
N GLY A 60 -1.15 9.02 0.47
CA GLY A 60 -1.82 9.50 1.66
C GLY A 60 -3.11 8.71 1.87
N LEU A 61 -3.32 8.21 3.09
CA LEU A 61 -4.50 7.46 3.49
C LEU A 61 -5.20 8.14 4.66
N ALA A 62 -6.52 8.19 4.62
CA ALA A 62 -7.36 8.45 5.78
C ALA A 62 -8.13 7.17 6.10
N VAL A 63 -7.91 6.63 7.29
CA VAL A 63 -8.42 5.31 7.71
C VAL A 63 -9.04 5.42 9.09
N SER A 64 -10.13 4.71 9.32
CA SER A 64 -10.73 4.50 10.63
C SER A 64 -10.96 3.01 10.88
N ILE A 65 -11.16 2.64 12.16
CA ILE A 65 -11.50 1.26 12.53
C ILE A 65 -13.01 1.11 12.51
N ASP A 66 -13.51 0.19 11.69
CA ASP A 66 -14.93 -0.10 11.56
C ASP A 66 -15.35 -1.34 12.38
N ASP A 67 -14.52 -2.37 12.36
CA ASP A 67 -14.70 -3.61 13.11
C ASP A 67 -13.43 -3.94 13.94
N PRO A 68 -13.38 -3.50 15.22
CA PRO A 68 -12.21 -3.70 16.07
C PRO A 68 -11.86 -5.17 16.29
N LEU A 69 -12.88 -6.05 16.36
CA LEU A 69 -12.67 -7.47 16.56
C LEU A 69 -11.96 -8.10 15.36
N ARG A 70 -12.36 -7.72 14.17
CA ARG A 70 -11.76 -8.22 12.92
C ARG A 70 -10.32 -7.73 12.77
N VAL A 71 -10.04 -6.47 13.12
CA VAL A 71 -8.67 -5.93 13.16
C VAL A 71 -7.80 -6.75 14.11
N LEU A 72 -8.27 -6.99 15.34
CA LEU A 72 -7.53 -7.78 16.34
C LEU A 72 -7.30 -9.22 15.88
N GLN A 73 -8.30 -9.88 15.30
CA GLN A 73 -8.15 -11.25 14.80
C GLN A 73 -7.08 -11.34 13.70
N ARG A 74 -6.98 -10.34 12.83
CA ARG A 74 -5.96 -10.29 11.79
C ARG A 74 -4.56 -10.01 12.35
N LEU A 75 -4.46 -9.13 13.34
CA LEU A 75 -3.19 -8.79 13.98
C LEU A 75 -2.69 -9.95 14.86
N VAL A 76 -3.51 -10.45 15.77
CA VAL A 76 -3.14 -11.51 16.73
C VAL A 76 -2.93 -12.85 16.04
N GLY A 77 -3.68 -13.17 14.97
CA GLY A 77 -3.49 -14.39 14.19
C GLY A 77 -2.15 -14.48 13.48
N SER A 78 -1.42 -13.38 13.35
CA SER A 78 -0.08 -13.32 12.74
C SER A 78 1.05 -13.54 13.76
N TYR A 79 0.78 -13.56 15.07
CA TYR A 79 1.79 -13.63 16.13
C TYR A 79 1.50 -14.76 17.11
N SER A 80 2.32 -15.81 17.04
CA SER A 80 2.20 -17.00 17.92
C SER A 80 2.86 -16.84 19.31
N THR A 81 3.64 -15.80 19.53
CA THR A 81 4.55 -15.72 20.71
C THR A 81 4.43 -14.45 21.56
N GLY A 82 3.36 -13.74 21.46
CA GLY A 82 3.13 -12.52 22.24
C GLY A 82 3.17 -11.26 21.37
N PHE A 83 2.22 -10.41 21.62
CA PHE A 83 1.98 -9.18 20.89
C PHE A 83 2.13 -8.02 21.87
N SER A 84 3.03 -7.09 21.59
CA SER A 84 3.24 -5.89 22.39
C SER A 84 2.57 -4.68 21.75
N GLU A 85 2.37 -3.62 22.55
CA GLU A 85 1.84 -2.35 22.04
C GLU A 85 2.76 -1.74 20.95
N GLU A 86 4.06 -1.95 21.08
CA GLU A 86 5.07 -1.45 20.15
C GLU A 86 5.02 -2.15 18.78
N ASP A 87 4.47 -3.38 18.73
CA ASP A 87 4.36 -4.16 17.50
C ASP A 87 3.12 -3.79 16.67
N LEU A 88 2.13 -3.13 17.26
CA LEU A 88 0.83 -2.86 16.65
C LEU A 88 0.91 -1.91 15.45
N GLU A 89 1.59 -0.79 15.60
CA GLU A 89 1.69 0.22 14.55
C GLU A 89 2.42 -0.32 13.30
N PRO A 90 3.61 -0.95 13.43
CA PRO A 90 4.28 -1.58 12.29
C PRO A 90 3.43 -2.66 11.61
N CYS A 91 2.67 -3.44 12.38
CA CYS A 91 1.82 -4.49 11.83
C CYS A 91 0.64 -3.96 11.07
N LEU A 92 -0.02 -2.92 11.58
CA LEU A 92 -1.09 -2.22 10.87
C LEU A 92 -0.58 -1.59 9.58
N GLN A 93 0.59 -0.95 9.61
CA GLN A 93 1.20 -0.39 8.41
C GLN A 93 1.48 -1.47 7.37
N GLN A 94 2.03 -2.62 7.77
CA GLN A 94 2.25 -3.75 6.86
C GLN A 94 0.94 -4.31 6.30
N LEU A 95 -0.07 -4.44 7.14
CA LEU A 95 -1.40 -4.91 6.74
C LEU A 95 -2.04 -3.99 5.69
N MET A 96 -1.88 -2.67 5.85
CA MET A 96 -2.40 -1.68 4.91
C MET A 96 -1.55 -1.56 3.64
N LEU A 97 -0.25 -1.75 3.75
CA LEU A 97 0.69 -1.58 2.64
C LEU A 97 0.48 -2.63 1.54
N ALA A 98 0.21 -3.87 1.90
CA ALA A 98 0.07 -4.98 0.96
C ALA A 98 -1.02 -4.74 -0.11
N PRO A 99 -2.30 -4.44 0.25
CA PRO A 99 -3.35 -4.17 -0.73
C PRO A 99 -3.11 -2.89 -1.55
N VAL A 100 -2.47 -1.88 -0.96
CA VAL A 100 -2.10 -0.66 -1.69
C VAL A 100 -1.06 -0.97 -2.78
N ARG A 101 -0.03 -1.74 -2.44
CA ARG A 101 1.00 -2.17 -3.40
C ARG A 101 0.41 -3.01 -4.53
N GLU A 102 -0.46 -3.96 -4.20
CA GLU A 102 -1.11 -4.82 -5.18
C GLU A 102 -1.96 -4.00 -6.16
N ALA A 103 -2.83 -3.15 -5.66
CA ALA A 103 -3.69 -2.31 -6.47
C ALA A 103 -2.89 -1.33 -7.35
N LEU A 104 -1.83 -0.73 -6.81
CA LEU A 104 -0.93 0.14 -7.59
C LEU A 104 -0.21 -0.62 -8.69
N SER A 105 0.34 -1.80 -8.41
CA SER A 105 1.05 -2.61 -9.41
C SER A 105 0.15 -3.01 -10.58
N GLN A 106 -1.12 -3.29 -10.31
CA GLN A 106 -2.12 -3.62 -11.33
C GLN A 106 -2.51 -2.40 -12.17
N GLU A 107 -2.73 -1.25 -11.53
CA GLU A 107 -3.23 -0.05 -12.21
C GLU A 107 -2.12 0.76 -12.91
N LEU A 108 -0.91 0.83 -12.36
CA LEU A 108 0.22 1.57 -12.95
C LEU A 108 0.49 1.16 -14.40
N SER A 109 0.38 -0.12 -14.71
CA SER A 109 0.60 -0.65 -16.07
C SER A 109 -0.41 -0.14 -17.11
N ARG A 110 -1.47 0.53 -16.69
CA ARG A 110 -2.50 1.11 -17.59
C ARG A 110 -2.24 2.56 -17.94
N PHE A 111 -1.26 3.17 -17.30
CA PHE A 111 -0.89 4.57 -17.52
C PHE A 111 0.38 4.69 -18.34
N ASP A 112 0.49 5.77 -19.09
CA ASP A 112 1.71 6.11 -19.79
C ASP A 112 2.78 6.55 -18.79
N VAL A 113 3.97 5.94 -18.88
CA VAL A 113 5.10 6.21 -17.99
C VAL A 113 5.49 7.69 -18.01
N THR A 114 5.44 8.32 -19.20
CA THR A 114 5.85 9.72 -19.39
C THR A 114 4.82 10.73 -18.84
N GLN A 115 3.57 10.32 -18.66
CA GLN A 115 2.47 11.16 -18.20
C GLN A 115 1.95 10.79 -16.80
N MET A 116 2.63 9.87 -16.13
CA MET A 116 2.18 9.29 -14.87
C MET A 116 1.80 10.36 -13.82
N ASN A 117 2.70 11.33 -13.60
CA ASN A 117 2.49 12.36 -12.58
C ASN A 117 1.40 13.38 -12.94
N SER A 118 1.00 13.52 -14.19
CA SER A 118 -0.14 14.35 -14.60
C SER A 118 -1.50 13.66 -14.36
N GLN A 119 -1.49 12.35 -14.07
CA GLN A 119 -2.71 11.54 -13.94
C GLN A 119 -2.88 10.92 -12.54
N LEU A 120 -2.22 11.47 -11.50
CA LEU A 120 -2.26 10.93 -10.14
C LEU A 120 -3.67 10.88 -9.54
N GLN A 121 -4.52 11.86 -9.85
CA GLN A 121 -5.91 11.84 -9.38
C GLN A 121 -6.65 10.64 -9.97
N ARG A 122 -6.54 10.43 -11.27
CA ARG A 122 -7.18 9.30 -11.97
C ARG A 122 -6.63 7.96 -11.47
N LEU A 123 -5.34 7.88 -11.18
CA LEU A 123 -4.73 6.69 -10.56
C LEU A 123 -5.32 6.45 -9.16
N SER A 124 -5.46 7.50 -8.34
CA SER A 124 -6.06 7.41 -7.01
C SER A 124 -7.50 6.89 -7.05
N GLU A 125 -8.31 7.37 -8.00
CA GLU A 125 -9.69 6.94 -8.21
C GLU A 125 -9.78 5.45 -8.59
N ARG A 126 -8.82 4.94 -9.35
CA ARG A 126 -8.78 3.53 -9.78
C ARG A 126 -8.25 2.59 -8.71
N VAL A 127 -7.28 3.04 -7.90
CA VAL A 127 -6.68 2.26 -6.82
C VAL A 127 -7.59 2.19 -5.59
N SER A 128 -8.40 3.23 -5.34
CA SER A 128 -9.23 3.32 -4.12
C SER A 128 -10.24 2.19 -3.95
N PRO A 129 -11.01 1.74 -4.97
CA PRO A 129 -12.02 0.70 -4.79
C PRO A 129 -11.44 -0.66 -4.33
N PRO A 130 -10.41 -1.23 -4.97
CA PRO A 130 -9.85 -2.51 -4.52
C PRO A 130 -9.19 -2.41 -3.15
N VAL A 131 -8.53 -1.30 -2.82
CA VAL A 131 -7.95 -1.08 -1.50
C VAL A 131 -9.04 -0.96 -0.44
N ARG A 132 -10.14 -0.25 -0.73
CA ARG A 132 -11.29 -0.12 0.18
C ARG A 132 -11.90 -1.48 0.49
N ALA A 133 -12.07 -2.33 -0.52
CA ALA A 133 -12.59 -3.69 -0.33
C ALA A 133 -11.66 -4.52 0.57
N ALA A 134 -10.36 -4.51 0.31
CA ALA A 134 -9.37 -5.23 1.12
C ALA A 134 -9.31 -4.72 2.57
N PHE A 135 -9.41 -3.40 2.79
CA PHE A 135 -9.43 -2.81 4.13
C PHE A 135 -10.69 -3.21 4.91
N ALA A 136 -11.85 -3.27 4.25
CA ALA A 136 -13.09 -3.74 4.86
C ALA A 136 -12.97 -5.19 5.37
N ASP A 137 -12.25 -6.06 4.64
CA ASP A 137 -11.97 -7.43 5.07
C ASP A 137 -11.07 -7.50 6.31
N TYR A 138 -10.31 -6.44 6.60
CA TYR A 138 -9.49 -6.32 7.80
C TYR A 138 -10.20 -5.62 8.96
N GLY A 139 -11.44 -5.14 8.76
CA GLY A 139 -12.17 -4.35 9.73
C GLY A 139 -11.79 -2.86 9.73
N LEU A 140 -11.12 -2.41 8.67
CA LEU A 140 -10.74 -1.02 8.47
C LEU A 140 -11.66 -0.35 7.46
N ARG A 141 -11.93 0.95 7.66
CA ARG A 141 -12.65 1.79 6.71
C ARG A 141 -11.67 2.76 6.06
N LEU A 142 -11.53 2.64 4.74
CA LEU A 142 -10.77 3.60 3.93
C LEU A 142 -11.67 4.79 3.59
N GLU A 143 -11.44 5.91 4.25
CA GLU A 143 -12.17 7.16 3.99
C GLU A 143 -11.64 7.83 2.72
N ARG A 144 -10.32 7.92 2.61
CA ARG A 144 -9.65 8.56 1.48
C ARG A 144 -8.32 7.86 1.17
N LEU A 145 -8.05 7.70 -0.12
CA LEU A 145 -6.73 7.33 -0.65
C LEU A 145 -6.34 8.34 -1.72
N GLN A 146 -5.13 8.84 -1.63
CA GLN A 146 -4.56 9.75 -2.61
C GLN A 146 -3.14 9.30 -2.96
N VAL A 147 -2.89 9.02 -4.23
CA VAL A 147 -1.51 8.85 -4.73
C VAL A 147 -0.92 10.24 -4.88
N MET A 148 0.13 10.53 -4.12
CA MET A 148 0.75 11.85 -4.06
C MET A 148 1.87 12.00 -5.09
N ALA A 149 2.62 10.93 -5.35
CA ALA A 149 3.69 10.89 -6.31
C ALA A 149 3.92 9.47 -6.81
N VAL A 150 4.36 9.35 -8.05
CA VAL A 150 4.96 8.14 -8.61
C VAL A 150 6.33 8.53 -9.15
N ASN A 151 7.36 7.89 -8.64
CA ASN A 151 8.75 8.11 -9.06
C ASN A 151 9.25 6.89 -9.82
N ILE A 152 9.74 7.12 -11.01
CA ILE A 152 10.43 6.11 -11.84
C ILE A 152 11.88 6.57 -11.95
N PRO A 153 12.86 5.78 -11.49
CA PRO A 153 14.26 6.17 -11.52
C PRO A 153 14.73 6.56 -12.93
N ASP A 154 15.61 7.56 -13.04
CA ASP A 154 16.10 8.07 -14.32
C ASP A 154 16.73 6.98 -15.19
N GLY A 155 17.42 6.01 -14.60
CA GLY A 155 17.98 4.87 -15.30
C GLY A 155 16.93 3.97 -15.97
N GLU A 156 15.75 3.83 -15.39
CA GLU A 156 14.63 3.09 -15.99
C GLU A 156 14.01 3.88 -17.15
N ILE A 157 13.90 5.20 -17.01
CA ILE A 157 13.42 6.10 -18.06
C ILE A 157 14.41 6.08 -19.24
N GLN A 158 15.70 6.15 -18.96
CA GLN A 158 16.72 6.10 -20.00
C GLN A 158 16.72 4.79 -20.76
N ARG A 159 16.57 3.66 -20.07
CA ARG A 159 16.39 2.34 -20.68
C ARG A 159 15.17 2.29 -21.61
N LEU A 160 14.07 2.95 -21.25
CA LEU A 160 12.90 3.05 -22.11
C LEU A 160 13.19 3.83 -23.38
N TYR A 161 13.86 4.99 -23.27
CA TYR A 161 14.26 5.80 -24.44
C TYR A 161 15.23 5.06 -25.39
N GLU A 162 16.19 4.31 -24.87
CA GLU A 162 17.09 3.50 -25.68
C GLU A 162 16.34 2.43 -26.49
N LEU A 163 15.35 1.80 -25.89
CA LEU A 163 14.47 0.84 -26.58
C LEU A 163 13.62 1.52 -27.65
N GLU A 164 13.11 2.73 -27.41
CA GLU A 164 12.36 3.51 -28.40
C GLU A 164 13.23 3.86 -29.61
N GLN A 165 14.45 4.32 -29.38
CA GLN A 165 15.40 4.66 -30.45
C GLN A 165 15.79 3.44 -31.27
N ASN A 166 16.09 2.32 -30.63
CA ASN A 166 16.45 1.07 -31.30
C ASN A 166 15.28 0.53 -32.16
N TYR A 167 14.04 0.65 -31.65
CA TYR A 167 12.86 0.25 -32.36
C TYR A 167 12.57 1.14 -33.58
N ALA A 168 12.76 2.46 -33.45
CA ALA A 168 12.63 3.42 -34.54
C ALA A 168 13.69 3.20 -35.62
N ALA A 169 14.94 2.93 -35.23
CA ALA A 169 16.03 2.62 -36.15
C ALA A 169 15.83 1.29 -36.91
N GLY A 170 15.30 0.28 -36.21
CA GLY A 170 14.93 -1.00 -36.84
C GLY A 170 13.82 -0.87 -37.88
N LYS A 171 12.77 -0.07 -37.59
CA LYS A 171 11.69 0.20 -38.59
C LYS A 171 12.21 0.95 -39.81
N SER A 172 13.07 1.94 -39.62
CA SER A 172 13.63 2.71 -40.74
C SER A 172 14.48 1.86 -41.69
N ARG A 173 15.13 0.80 -41.20
CA ARG A 173 15.87 -0.14 -42.03
C ARG A 173 14.93 -1.05 -42.86
N THR A 174 13.83 -1.50 -42.25
CA THR A 174 12.88 -2.40 -42.95
C THR A 174 12.09 -1.66 -44.04
N ASP A 175 11.81 -0.37 -43.86
CA ASP A 175 11.12 0.47 -44.83
C ASP A 175 12.00 0.92 -46.01
N LEU A 176 13.34 0.76 -45.92
CA LEU A 176 14.27 1.04 -47.01
C LEU A 176 14.63 -0.16 -47.87
N GLU A 177 14.22 -1.37 -47.45
CA GLU A 177 14.46 -2.62 -48.16
C GLU A 177 13.22 -3.11 -48.94
N LEU A 178 12.16 -2.31 -49.02
CA LEU A 178 10.96 -2.50 -49.82
C LEU A 178 10.86 -1.46 -50.94
#